data_b8625897ae0728a816364f5e5357921f
#
_entry.id   b8625897ae0728a816364f5e5357921f
#
_cell.length_a   1.000
_cell.length_b   1.000
_cell.length_c   1.000
_cell.angle_alpha   90.00
_cell.angle_beta   90.00
_cell.angle_gamma   90.00
#
_symmetry.space_group_name_H-M   'P 1'
#
loop_
_entity.id
_entity.type
_entity.pdbx_description
1 polymer ?
#
loop_
_entity_poly.entity_id
_entity_poly.type
_entity_poly.pdbx_seq_one_letter_code
_entity_poly.pdbx_strand_id
1 'polypeptide(L)'
;YFHEEFSILHYAQNGILGCYAVSTVDSLGNESVLSNVECVDNCPFYELPNTFTPNGDGRNDLFKPRVNLFISSIDFKVFNQWGNLVWETTDPKINWDGTTNGGHLLADGTYYYTCRVFENRVSGISEAKNLLSGFIHLIKD
;
A
#
# COMPACT_ATOMS: atom_id res chain seq x y z
N TYR A 1 -18.74 8.67 -40.71
CA TYR A 1 -18.49 7.36 -40.12
C TYR A 1 -17.13 7.33 -39.48
N PHE A 2 -17.08 7.13 -38.17
CA PHE A 2 -15.87 7.22 -37.39
C PHE A 2 -15.51 5.91 -36.74
N HIS A 3 -14.24 5.75 -36.54
CA HIS A 3 -13.62 4.60 -35.96
C HIS A 3 -12.70 5.10 -34.83
N GLU A 4 -12.98 4.71 -33.59
CA GLU A 4 -12.23 5.16 -32.41
C GLU A 4 -11.10 4.20 -32.09
N GLU A 5 -9.93 4.75 -31.82
CA GLU A 5 -8.78 3.99 -31.34
C GLU A 5 -8.34 4.52 -29.98
N PHE A 6 -7.98 3.58 -29.10
CA PHE A 6 -7.43 3.91 -27.78
C PHE A 6 -5.94 3.63 -27.78
N SER A 7 -5.17 4.62 -27.36
CA SER A 7 -3.75 4.45 -27.12
C SER A 7 -3.49 4.32 -25.63
N ILE A 8 -3.08 3.11 -25.22
CA ILE A 8 -2.69 2.87 -23.82
C ILE A 8 -1.20 3.13 -23.71
N LEU A 9 -0.81 4.16 -22.98
CA LEU A 9 0.58 4.55 -22.85
C LEU A 9 1.31 3.71 -21.82
N HIS A 10 0.62 3.31 -20.77
CA HIS A 10 1.23 2.55 -19.69
C HIS A 10 0.17 1.94 -18.79
N TYR A 11 0.42 0.74 -18.28
CA TYR A 11 -0.38 0.17 -17.20
C TYR A 11 0.48 -0.72 -16.31
N ALA A 12 0.06 -0.85 -15.06
CA ALA A 12 0.73 -1.65 -14.06
C ALA A 12 0.12 -3.05 -13.97
N GLN A 13 0.88 -3.95 -13.38
CA GLN A 13 0.50 -5.36 -13.23
C GLN A 13 -0.83 -5.57 -12.51
N ASN A 14 -1.09 -4.76 -11.48
CA ASN A 14 -2.26 -4.88 -10.61
C ASN A 14 -3.24 -3.73 -10.76
N GLY A 15 -3.19 -3.04 -11.89
CA GLY A 15 -4.07 -1.91 -12.13
C GLY A 15 -3.71 -1.19 -13.41
N ILE A 16 -4.53 -0.23 -13.77
CA ILE A 16 -4.29 0.64 -14.92
C ILE A 16 -3.68 1.94 -14.42
N LEU A 17 -2.43 2.16 -14.77
CA LEU A 17 -1.68 3.34 -14.39
C LEU A 17 -1.13 3.97 -15.65
N GLY A 18 -1.45 5.21 -15.92
CA GLY A 18 -0.92 5.91 -17.08
C GLY A 18 -1.85 6.94 -17.65
N CYS A 19 -1.46 7.46 -18.77
CA CYS A 19 -2.18 8.51 -19.44
C CYS A 19 -2.69 8.02 -20.78
N TYR A 20 -3.91 8.41 -21.11
CA TYR A 20 -4.62 7.92 -22.30
C TYR A 20 -5.09 9.09 -23.14
N ALA A 21 -5.07 8.90 -24.46
CA ALA A 21 -5.64 9.84 -25.41
C ALA A 21 -6.42 9.06 -26.46
N VAL A 22 -7.44 9.70 -27.01
CA VAL A 22 -8.30 9.10 -28.02
C VAL A 22 -8.26 9.96 -29.26
N SER A 23 -8.13 9.32 -30.43
CA SER A 23 -8.32 9.97 -31.71
C SER A 23 -9.37 9.22 -32.53
N THR A 24 -9.95 9.88 -33.50
CA THR A 24 -10.90 9.27 -34.41
C THR A 24 -10.35 9.29 -35.85
N VAL A 25 -10.61 8.25 -36.58
CA VAL A 25 -10.19 8.13 -37.98
C VAL A 25 -11.45 7.93 -38.82
N ASP A 26 -11.61 8.76 -39.86
CA ASP A 26 -12.75 8.60 -40.79
C ASP A 26 -12.49 7.50 -41.84
N SER A 27 -13.48 7.23 -42.67
CA SER A 27 -13.41 6.21 -43.70
C SER A 27 -12.40 6.52 -44.82
N LEU A 28 -11.93 7.75 -44.91
CA LEU A 28 -10.93 8.20 -45.87
C LEU A 28 -9.52 8.20 -45.31
N GLY A 29 -9.36 7.78 -44.04
CA GLY A 29 -8.06 7.74 -43.39
C GLY A 29 -7.63 9.07 -42.75
N ASN A 30 -8.53 10.06 -42.64
CA ASN A 30 -8.23 11.29 -41.93
C ASN A 30 -8.38 11.10 -40.46
N GLU A 31 -7.35 11.46 -39.71
CA GLU A 31 -7.34 11.32 -38.26
C GLU A 31 -7.64 12.67 -37.62
N SER A 32 -8.49 12.66 -36.60
CA SER A 32 -8.78 13.85 -35.81
C SER A 32 -7.61 14.21 -34.92
N VAL A 33 -7.64 15.42 -34.37
CA VAL A 33 -6.72 15.81 -33.30
C VAL A 33 -6.96 14.90 -32.11
N LEU A 34 -5.90 14.48 -31.41
CA LEU A 34 -6.03 13.71 -30.18
C LEU A 34 -6.87 14.45 -29.16
N SER A 35 -7.70 13.73 -28.44
CA SER A 35 -8.44 14.26 -27.31
C SER A 35 -7.48 14.74 -26.23
N ASN A 36 -8.00 15.44 -25.22
CA ASN A 36 -7.22 15.74 -24.03
C ASN A 36 -6.68 14.44 -23.42
N VAL A 37 -5.43 14.50 -22.97
CA VAL A 37 -4.82 13.35 -22.31
C VAL A 37 -5.45 13.22 -20.92
N GLU A 38 -6.04 12.06 -20.66
CA GLU A 38 -6.59 11.71 -19.35
C GLU A 38 -5.68 10.71 -18.68
N CYS A 39 -5.31 11.01 -17.45
CA CYS A 39 -4.42 10.14 -16.69
C CYS A 39 -5.20 9.39 -15.63
N VAL A 40 -5.01 8.07 -15.60
CA VAL A 40 -5.58 7.19 -14.59
C VAL A 40 -4.50 6.90 -13.57
N ASP A 41 -4.79 7.22 -12.33
CA ASP A 41 -3.91 6.93 -11.21
C ASP A 41 -4.35 5.65 -10.50
N ASN A 42 -3.45 5.07 -9.73
CA ASN A 42 -3.79 3.96 -8.85
C ASN A 42 -4.70 4.46 -7.72
N CYS A 43 -5.44 3.53 -7.14
CA CYS A 43 -6.18 3.77 -5.91
C CYS A 43 -5.43 3.10 -4.76
N PRO A 44 -4.38 3.70 -4.21
CA PRO A 44 -3.62 3.10 -3.13
C PRO A 44 -4.48 2.93 -1.90
N PHE A 45 -4.35 1.77 -1.27
CA PHE A 45 -5.08 1.47 -0.05
C PHE A 45 -4.20 0.62 0.86
N TYR A 46 -4.10 1.00 2.12
CA TYR A 46 -3.32 0.29 3.12
C TYR A 46 -4.09 0.24 4.42
N GLU A 47 -4.44 -0.97 4.86
CA GLU A 47 -5.23 -1.17 6.07
C GLU A 47 -4.51 -2.15 6.99
N LEU A 48 -4.39 -1.77 8.25
CA LEU A 48 -3.72 -2.57 9.26
C LEU A 48 -4.74 -3.16 10.24
N PRO A 49 -4.51 -4.39 10.73
CA PRO A 49 -5.31 -4.95 11.81
C PRO A 49 -4.92 -4.33 13.15
N ASN A 50 -5.63 -4.68 14.21
CA ASN A 50 -5.33 -4.22 15.56
C ASN A 50 -5.00 -5.34 16.54
N THR A 51 -5.00 -6.59 16.08
CA THR A 51 -4.76 -7.75 16.94
C THR A 51 -4.06 -8.84 16.14
N PHE A 52 -3.13 -9.54 16.77
CA PHE A 52 -2.59 -10.78 16.22
C PHE A 52 -2.15 -11.71 17.36
N THR A 53 -2.02 -12.99 17.04
CA THR A 53 -1.80 -14.05 18.03
C THR A 53 -0.63 -14.93 17.61
N PRO A 54 0.61 -14.52 17.91
CA PRO A 54 1.80 -15.26 17.49
C PRO A 54 2.04 -16.49 18.38
N ASN A 55 1.19 -17.49 18.28
CA ASN A 55 1.24 -18.71 19.08
C ASN A 55 1.66 -19.95 18.28
N GLY A 56 1.97 -19.80 17.00
CA GLY A 56 2.45 -20.88 16.15
C GLY A 56 1.37 -21.80 15.62
N ASP A 57 0.09 -21.42 15.70
CA ASP A 57 -1.03 -22.24 15.21
C ASP A 57 -1.31 -22.07 13.70
N GLY A 58 -0.55 -21.24 13.01
CA GLY A 58 -0.74 -20.94 11.60
C GLY A 58 -1.80 -19.90 11.30
N ARG A 59 -2.40 -19.31 12.32
CA ARG A 59 -3.45 -18.27 12.17
C ARG A 59 -3.05 -17.01 12.92
N ASN A 60 -3.04 -15.90 12.20
CA ASN A 60 -2.71 -14.60 12.77
C ASN A 60 -1.39 -14.57 13.56
N ASP A 61 -0.44 -15.41 13.16
CA ASP A 61 0.87 -15.48 13.81
C ASP A 61 1.75 -14.30 13.49
N LEU A 62 1.42 -13.60 12.41
CA LEU A 62 2.15 -12.41 11.99
C LEU A 62 1.22 -11.21 11.89
N PHE A 63 1.71 -10.07 12.36
CA PHE A 63 1.05 -8.80 12.11
C PHE A 63 1.38 -8.35 10.70
N LYS A 64 0.37 -8.28 9.85
CA LYS A 64 0.53 -7.88 8.44
C LYS A 64 -0.71 -7.12 7.99
N PRO A 65 -0.59 -6.28 6.94
CA PRO A 65 -1.74 -5.51 6.48
C PRO A 65 -2.86 -6.40 5.97
N ARG A 66 -4.07 -5.96 6.20
CA ARG A 66 -5.27 -6.59 5.62
C ARG A 66 -5.41 -6.26 4.15
N VAL A 67 -5.07 -5.03 3.79
CA VAL A 67 -5.08 -4.56 2.41
C VAL A 67 -3.78 -3.84 2.15
N ASN A 68 -3.13 -4.16 1.03
CA ASN A 68 -1.88 -3.56 0.60
C ASN A 68 -1.92 -3.43 -0.92
N LEU A 69 -2.41 -2.28 -1.40
CA LEU A 69 -2.57 -1.99 -2.82
C LEU A 69 -1.74 -0.77 -3.20
N PHE A 70 -0.87 -0.94 -4.17
CA PHE A 70 -0.06 0.13 -4.77
C PHE A 70 0.78 0.91 -3.75
N ILE A 71 1.34 0.18 -2.79
CA ILE A 71 2.21 0.76 -1.77
C ILE A 71 3.66 0.44 -2.12
N SER A 72 4.49 1.48 -2.17
CA SER A 72 5.91 1.34 -2.48
C SER A 72 6.71 0.90 -1.27
N SER A 73 6.54 1.60 -0.17
CA SER A 73 7.23 1.35 1.10
C SER A 73 6.46 1.99 2.24
N ILE A 74 6.88 1.69 3.45
CA ILE A 74 6.31 2.29 4.65
C ILE A 74 7.44 2.67 5.60
N ASP A 75 7.10 3.48 6.59
CA ASP A 75 7.92 3.69 7.78
C ASP A 75 7.05 3.31 8.97
N PHE A 76 7.15 2.05 9.36
CA PHE A 76 6.31 1.45 10.40
C PHE A 76 7.12 1.27 11.68
N LYS A 77 6.62 1.83 12.77
CA LYS A 77 7.28 1.77 14.07
C LYS A 77 6.30 1.30 15.14
N VAL A 78 6.76 0.40 15.99
CA VAL A 78 5.99 -0.12 17.12
C VAL A 78 6.64 0.31 18.42
N PHE A 79 5.81 0.80 19.34
CA PHE A 79 6.23 1.29 20.63
C PHE A 79 5.51 0.52 21.74
N ASN A 80 6.22 0.34 22.87
CA ASN A 80 5.58 -0.22 24.06
C ASN A 80 4.75 0.85 24.79
N GLN A 81 4.14 0.47 25.90
CA GLN A 81 3.29 1.38 26.69
C GLN A 81 4.05 2.56 27.32
N TRP A 82 5.37 2.49 27.37
CA TRP A 82 6.22 3.59 27.87
C TRP A 82 6.75 4.47 26.74
N GLY A 83 6.35 4.20 25.50
CA GLY A 83 6.78 4.99 24.35
C GLY A 83 8.15 4.62 23.80
N ASN A 84 8.73 3.50 24.22
CA ASN A 84 10.00 3.02 23.69
C ASN A 84 9.80 2.26 22.41
N LEU A 85 10.62 2.54 21.39
CA LEU A 85 10.60 1.80 20.13
C LEU A 85 11.05 0.36 20.37
N VAL A 86 10.22 -0.59 19.96
CA VAL A 86 10.53 -2.02 20.11
C VAL A 86 10.74 -2.72 18.79
N TRP A 87 10.13 -2.24 17.72
CA TRP A 87 10.29 -2.83 16.40
C TRP A 87 9.99 -1.82 15.30
N GLU A 88 10.63 -1.97 14.15
CA GLU A 88 10.37 -1.12 12.98
C GLU A 88 10.68 -1.86 11.68
N THR A 89 10.02 -1.43 10.60
CA THR A 89 10.29 -1.94 9.27
C THR A 89 9.89 -0.93 8.20
N THR A 90 10.47 -1.07 7.02
CA THR A 90 10.06 -0.34 5.81
C THR A 90 9.34 -1.21 4.80
N ASP A 91 9.24 -2.52 5.06
CA ASP A 91 8.56 -3.47 4.18
C ASP A 91 7.05 -3.35 4.34
N PRO A 92 6.29 -3.06 3.26
CA PRO A 92 4.83 -2.96 3.34
C PRO A 92 4.13 -4.22 3.82
N LYS A 93 4.75 -5.38 3.70
CA LYS A 93 4.20 -6.64 4.19
C LYS A 93 4.25 -6.76 5.70
N ILE A 94 5.11 -6.00 6.34
CA ILE A 94 5.38 -5.99 7.78
C ILE A 94 5.86 -7.35 8.27
N ASN A 95 4.98 -8.34 8.41
CA ASN A 95 5.29 -9.70 8.87
C ASN A 95 5.97 -9.71 10.26
N TRP A 96 5.43 -8.92 11.17
CA TRP A 96 5.96 -8.84 12.54
C TRP A 96 5.44 -10.01 13.37
N ASP A 97 6.36 -10.67 14.06
CA ASP A 97 6.09 -11.88 14.85
C ASP A 97 6.00 -11.62 16.37
N GLY A 98 5.98 -10.37 16.80
CA GLY A 98 5.91 -10.03 18.21
C GLY A 98 7.25 -10.00 18.92
N THR A 99 8.33 -9.87 18.17
CA THR A 99 9.69 -9.73 18.73
C THR A 99 10.24 -8.33 18.51
N THR A 100 11.32 -8.01 19.22
CA THR A 100 12.11 -6.81 18.92
C THR A 100 12.92 -7.03 17.64
N ASN A 101 13.51 -5.97 17.10
CA ASN A 101 14.44 -6.11 15.96
C ASN A 101 15.64 -6.98 16.30
N GLY A 102 16.00 -7.12 17.57
CA GLY A 102 17.04 -8.02 18.03
C GLY A 102 16.59 -9.48 18.22
N GLY A 103 15.32 -9.80 17.95
CA GLY A 103 14.79 -11.15 18.05
C GLY A 103 14.31 -11.56 19.44
N HIS A 104 14.19 -10.61 20.38
CA HIS A 104 13.68 -10.90 21.73
C HIS A 104 12.16 -10.88 21.75
N LEU A 105 11.56 -11.89 22.39
CA LEU A 105 10.10 -11.96 22.52
C LEU A 105 9.59 -10.81 23.40
N LEU A 106 8.50 -10.22 22.93
CA LEU A 106 7.78 -9.20 23.68
C LEU A 106 6.66 -9.83 24.51
N ALA A 107 6.34 -9.20 25.64
CA ALA A 107 5.25 -9.66 26.48
C ALA A 107 3.89 -9.41 25.82
N ASP A 108 2.91 -10.23 26.19
CA ASP A 108 1.53 -9.98 25.80
C ASP A 108 1.07 -8.62 26.30
N GLY A 109 0.28 -7.94 25.51
CA GLY A 109 -0.23 -6.63 25.91
C GLY A 109 -0.55 -5.75 24.72
N THR A 110 -0.70 -4.46 25.00
CA THR A 110 -1.03 -3.46 24.00
C THR A 110 0.22 -2.68 23.62
N TYR A 111 0.47 -2.61 22.34
CA TYR A 111 1.54 -1.84 21.71
C TYR A 111 0.93 -0.75 20.85
N TYR A 112 1.69 0.26 20.53
CA TYR A 112 1.23 1.37 19.70
C TYR A 112 2.09 1.44 18.45
N TYR A 113 1.52 1.90 17.35
CA TYR A 113 2.29 2.04 16.12
C TYR A 113 2.04 3.39 15.46
N THR A 114 3.03 3.79 14.68
CA THR A 114 2.90 4.85 13.68
C THR A 114 3.36 4.29 12.36
N CYS A 115 2.69 4.68 11.28
CA CYS A 115 3.01 4.19 9.94
C CYS A 115 2.86 5.31 8.93
N ARG A 116 3.98 5.69 8.32
CA ARG A 116 3.99 6.57 7.15
C ARG A 116 3.94 5.69 5.92
N VAL A 117 3.06 6.01 5.00
CA VAL A 117 2.82 5.19 3.80
C VAL A 117 3.28 5.93 2.58
N PHE A 118 4.07 5.28 1.73
CA PHE A 118 4.54 5.81 0.46
C PHE A 118 3.86 5.07 -0.67
N GLU A 119 3.10 5.82 -1.46
CA GLU A 119 2.19 5.28 -2.46
C GLU A 119 2.79 5.33 -3.85
N ASN A 120 2.53 4.29 -4.65
CA ASN A 120 2.84 4.29 -6.07
C ASN A 120 1.72 5.03 -6.82
N ARG A 121 2.06 6.17 -7.39
CA ARG A 121 1.15 7.01 -8.18
C ARG A 121 1.65 7.13 -9.62
N VAL A 122 0.79 7.56 -10.52
CA VAL A 122 1.18 7.81 -11.91
C VAL A 122 2.31 8.83 -12.01
N SER A 123 2.35 9.79 -11.09
CA SER A 123 3.41 10.81 -11.02
C SER A 123 4.69 10.34 -10.35
N GLY A 124 4.71 9.11 -9.83
CA GLY A 124 5.82 8.56 -9.08
C GLY A 124 5.43 8.17 -7.65
N ILE A 125 6.42 8.03 -6.79
CA ILE A 125 6.20 7.68 -5.39
C ILE A 125 5.88 8.95 -4.62
N SER A 126 4.79 8.94 -3.84
CA SER A 126 4.41 10.06 -2.98
C SER A 126 3.99 9.57 -1.60
N GLU A 127 4.22 10.39 -0.58
CA GLU A 127 3.79 10.09 0.78
C GLU A 127 2.29 10.34 0.92
N ALA A 128 1.58 9.38 1.54
CA ALA A 128 0.17 9.53 1.85
C ALA A 128 -0.03 10.70 2.82
N LYS A 129 -1.14 11.44 2.63
CA LYS A 129 -1.42 12.65 3.43
C LYS A 129 -1.62 12.35 4.90
N ASN A 130 -2.15 11.19 5.23
CA ASN A 130 -2.50 10.83 6.60
C ASN A 130 -1.50 9.81 7.16
N LEU A 131 -0.94 10.14 8.33
CA LEU A 131 -0.18 9.20 9.11
C LEU A 131 -1.14 8.17 9.72
N LEU A 132 -0.87 6.89 9.51
CA LEU A 132 -1.59 5.83 10.20
C LEU A 132 -1.02 5.67 11.61
N SER A 133 -1.89 5.57 12.59
CA SER A 133 -1.50 5.30 13.97
C SER A 133 -2.61 4.54 14.66
N GLY A 134 -2.25 3.77 15.67
CA GLY A 134 -3.20 2.99 16.42
C GLY A 134 -2.52 2.09 17.42
N PHE A 135 -3.24 1.06 17.85
CA PHE A 135 -2.74 0.11 18.82
C PHE A 135 -2.77 -1.30 18.24
N ILE A 136 -1.96 -2.17 18.84
CA ILE A 136 -1.86 -3.56 18.48
C ILE A 136 -1.97 -4.39 19.75
N HIS A 137 -2.93 -5.30 19.80
CA HIS A 137 -3.02 -6.29 20.88
C HIS A 137 -2.20 -7.52 20.49
N LEU A 138 -1.19 -7.82 21.28
CA LEU A 138 -0.36 -9.00 21.10
C LEU A 138 -0.77 -10.04 22.15
N ILE A 139 -1.26 -11.18 21.69
CA ILE A 139 -1.78 -12.24 22.56
C ILE A 139 -1.19 -13.57 22.08
N LYS A 140 -0.44 -14.25 22.96
CA LYS A 140 0.27 -15.48 22.58
C LYS A 140 -0.46 -16.77 22.94
N ASP A 141 -1.65 -16.72 23.38
CA ASP A 141 -2.41 -17.91 23.81
C ASP A 141 -2.37 -19.07 22.85
#